data_f473ced188dce49eef0f9231d1e7a845
#
_entry.id   f473ced188dce49eef0f9231d1e7a845
#
_cell.length_a   1.000
_cell.length_b   1.000
_cell.length_c   1.000
_cell.angle_alpha   90.00
_cell.angle_beta   90.00
_cell.angle_gamma   90.00
#
_symmetry.space_group_name_H-M   'P 1'
#
loop_
_entity.id
_entity.type
_entity.pdbx_description
1 polymer ?
#
loop_
_entity_poly.entity_id
_entity_poly.type
_entity_poly.pdbx_seq_one_letter_code
_entity_poly.pdbx_strand_id
1 'polypeptide(L)'
;MKARRALGVGSAVAVLAALGGAAAYADAVRPQLELGVGYAARVACACRYIGGRSLQSCYRDFEPGMEPIRLADDPARKAVTASVPLLTSRTARFDPLMGCLPDPL
;
A
#
# COMPACT_ATOMS: atom_id res chain seq x y z
N MET A 1 23.86 39.80 2.47
CA MET A 1 23.84 39.01 1.25
C MET A 1 24.45 37.64 1.44
N LYS A 2 25.64 37.49 2.04
CA LYS A 2 26.24 36.17 2.30
C LYS A 2 25.41 35.30 3.22
N ALA A 3 24.74 35.86 4.23
CA ALA A 3 23.87 35.10 5.15
C ALA A 3 22.64 34.49 4.45
N ARG A 4 22.04 35.24 3.51
CA ARG A 4 20.89 34.73 2.73
C ARG A 4 21.26 33.60 1.82
N ARG A 5 22.43 33.63 1.18
CA ARG A 5 22.93 32.54 0.33
C ARG A 5 23.26 31.31 1.17
N ALA A 6 23.88 31.50 2.33
CA ALA A 6 24.18 30.39 3.24
C ALA A 6 22.92 29.73 3.77
N LEU A 7 21.87 30.48 4.12
CA LEU A 7 20.57 29.96 4.55
C LEU A 7 19.88 29.23 3.42
N GLY A 8 19.90 29.76 2.17
CA GLY A 8 19.30 29.10 1.01
C GLY A 8 19.99 27.79 0.66
N VAL A 9 21.31 27.75 0.71
CA VAL A 9 22.10 26.55 0.47
C VAL A 9 21.86 25.52 1.58
N GLY A 10 21.83 25.93 2.84
CA GLY A 10 21.54 25.08 3.99
C GLY A 10 20.15 24.46 3.90
N SER A 11 19.13 25.24 3.48
CA SER A 11 17.77 24.75 3.27
C SER A 11 17.70 23.75 2.13
N ALA A 12 18.39 23.99 1.01
CA ALA A 12 18.44 23.09 -0.13
C ALA A 12 19.11 21.77 0.25
N VAL A 13 20.21 21.81 0.98
CA VAL A 13 20.90 20.62 1.46
C VAL A 13 20.00 19.83 2.42
N ALA A 14 19.31 20.49 3.35
CA ALA A 14 18.38 19.85 4.28
C ALA A 14 17.22 19.15 3.55
N VAL A 15 16.64 19.79 2.54
CA VAL A 15 15.57 19.23 1.73
C VAL A 15 16.07 18.00 0.96
N LEU A 16 17.23 18.10 0.31
CA LEU A 16 17.81 16.98 -0.43
C LEU A 16 18.14 15.81 0.49
N ALA A 17 18.67 16.07 1.68
CA ALA A 17 18.96 15.04 2.67
C ALA A 17 17.66 14.37 3.16
N ALA A 18 16.60 15.14 3.40
CA ALA A 18 15.31 14.63 3.81
C ALA A 18 14.69 13.75 2.71
N LEU A 19 14.73 14.19 1.44
CA LEU A 19 14.21 13.41 0.31
C LEU A 19 15.02 12.14 0.11
N GLY A 20 16.34 12.21 0.19
CA GLY A 20 17.22 11.04 0.08
C GLY A 20 17.00 10.04 1.20
N GLY A 21 16.85 10.53 2.44
CA GLY A 21 16.53 9.70 3.60
C GLY A 21 15.17 9.05 3.50
N ALA A 22 14.15 9.79 3.03
CA ALA A 22 12.80 9.26 2.84
C ALA A 22 12.79 8.19 1.75
N ALA A 23 13.50 8.40 0.64
CA ALA A 23 13.61 7.42 -0.44
C ALA A 23 14.31 6.15 0.03
N ALA A 24 15.40 6.28 0.77
CA ALA A 24 16.14 5.14 1.32
C ALA A 24 15.28 4.35 2.32
N TYR A 25 14.53 5.04 3.17
CA TYR A 25 13.60 4.41 4.10
C TYR A 25 12.50 3.66 3.36
N ALA A 26 11.89 4.28 2.34
CA ALA A 26 10.86 3.65 1.53
C ALA A 26 11.36 2.37 0.86
N ASP A 27 12.57 2.40 0.28
CA ASP A 27 13.17 1.21 -0.31
C ASP A 27 13.44 0.12 0.74
N ALA A 28 13.89 0.49 1.92
CA ALA A 28 14.18 -0.46 3.00
C ALA A 28 12.92 -1.17 3.50
N VAL A 29 11.78 -0.48 3.57
CA VAL A 29 10.52 -1.05 4.07
C VAL A 29 9.65 -1.65 2.98
N ARG A 30 9.98 -1.44 1.71
CA ARG A 30 9.16 -1.91 0.57
C ARG A 30 8.84 -3.40 0.62
N PRO A 31 9.78 -4.32 0.91
CA PRO A 31 9.44 -5.75 0.98
C PRO A 31 8.36 -6.06 2.02
N GLN A 32 8.40 -5.39 3.16
CA GLN A 32 7.36 -5.56 4.19
C GLN A 32 6.03 -5.00 3.72
N LEU A 33 6.03 -3.85 3.04
CA LEU A 33 4.82 -3.26 2.48
C LEU A 33 4.22 -4.16 1.40
N GLU A 34 5.03 -4.76 0.56
CA GLU A 34 4.57 -5.69 -0.48
C GLU A 34 3.90 -6.91 0.13
N LEU A 35 4.48 -7.48 1.18
CA LEU A 35 3.86 -8.58 1.91
C LEU A 35 2.54 -8.15 2.54
N GLY A 36 2.52 -6.96 3.15
CA GLY A 36 1.32 -6.42 3.79
C GLY A 36 0.19 -6.19 2.81
N VAL A 37 0.44 -5.57 1.66
CA VAL A 37 -0.60 -5.35 0.66
C VAL A 37 -1.04 -6.64 -0.01
N GLY A 38 -0.14 -7.60 -0.20
CA GLY A 38 -0.49 -8.93 -0.71
C GLY A 38 -1.45 -9.66 0.22
N TYR A 39 -1.15 -9.66 1.51
CA TYR A 39 -2.02 -10.22 2.54
C TYR A 39 -3.36 -9.49 2.58
N ALA A 40 -3.34 -8.16 2.61
CA ALA A 40 -4.54 -7.34 2.66
C ALA A 40 -5.45 -7.58 1.45
N ALA A 41 -4.90 -7.68 0.25
CA ALA A 41 -5.66 -7.93 -0.96
C ALA A 41 -6.37 -9.28 -0.90
N ARG A 42 -5.70 -10.33 -0.44
CA ARG A 42 -6.28 -11.67 -0.32
C ARG A 42 -7.37 -11.71 0.75
N VAL A 43 -7.12 -11.13 1.91
CA VAL A 43 -8.08 -11.08 3.01
C VAL A 43 -9.31 -10.28 2.61
N ALA A 44 -9.13 -9.12 2.00
CA ALA A 44 -10.23 -8.27 1.57
C ALA A 44 -11.04 -8.90 0.43
N CYS A 45 -10.38 -9.56 -0.51
CA CYS A 45 -11.04 -10.31 -1.57
C CYS A 45 -11.91 -11.41 -0.98
N ALA A 46 -11.39 -12.19 -0.05
CA ALA A 46 -12.14 -13.25 0.63
C ALA A 46 -13.31 -12.68 1.44
N CYS A 47 -13.06 -11.61 2.18
CA CYS A 47 -14.10 -10.92 2.95
C CYS A 47 -15.24 -10.43 2.06
N ARG A 48 -14.91 -9.85 0.90
CA ARG A 48 -15.88 -9.26 -0.02
C ARG A 48 -16.61 -10.30 -0.86
N TYR A 49 -15.89 -11.22 -1.48
CA TYR A 49 -16.44 -12.13 -2.50
C TYR A 49 -16.73 -13.53 -2.00
N ILE A 50 -16.18 -13.94 -0.89
CA ILE A 50 -16.53 -15.23 -0.24
C ILE A 50 -17.46 -14.96 0.94
N GLY A 51 -17.11 -13.99 1.80
CA GLY A 51 -17.92 -13.65 2.96
C GLY A 51 -19.14 -12.80 2.68
N GLY A 52 -19.22 -12.18 1.49
CA GLY A 52 -20.35 -11.34 1.10
C GLY A 52 -20.46 -10.03 1.89
N ARG A 53 -19.38 -9.59 2.53
CA ARG A 53 -19.36 -8.37 3.35
C ARG A 53 -19.05 -7.15 2.50
N SER A 54 -19.42 -5.97 3.00
CA SER A 54 -19.03 -4.71 2.34
C SER A 54 -17.52 -4.50 2.44
N LEU A 55 -16.93 -3.85 1.43
CA LEU A 55 -15.50 -3.55 1.45
C LEU A 55 -15.13 -2.73 2.68
N GLN A 56 -15.96 -1.79 3.07
CA GLN A 56 -15.72 -0.94 4.25
C GLN A 56 -15.59 -1.78 5.52
N SER A 57 -16.40 -2.84 5.66
CA SER A 57 -16.31 -3.72 6.82
C SER A 57 -15.07 -4.60 6.81
N CYS A 58 -14.48 -4.83 5.65
CA CYS A 58 -13.30 -5.67 5.51
C CYS A 58 -12.04 -5.05 6.14
N TYR A 59 -12.01 -3.73 6.35
CA TYR A 59 -10.93 -3.09 7.08
C TYR A 59 -10.81 -3.57 8.53
N ARG A 60 -11.87 -4.11 9.11
CA ARG A 60 -11.85 -4.63 10.48
C ARG A 60 -11.01 -5.89 10.64
N ASP A 61 -10.75 -6.59 9.54
CA ASP A 61 -9.94 -7.81 9.56
C ASP A 61 -8.45 -7.51 9.49
N PHE A 62 -8.06 -6.24 9.41
CA PHE A 62 -6.66 -5.85 9.31
C PHE A 62 -5.97 -5.93 10.67
N GLU A 63 -4.73 -6.43 10.62
CA GLU A 63 -3.85 -6.48 11.78
C GLU A 63 -3.28 -5.10 12.11
N PRO A 64 -2.82 -4.88 13.37
CA PRO A 64 -2.11 -3.66 13.70
C PRO A 64 -0.89 -3.44 12.79
N GLY A 65 -0.71 -2.22 12.33
CA GLY A 65 0.34 -1.87 11.38
C GLY A 65 -0.13 -1.80 9.94
N MET A 66 -1.36 -2.23 9.65
CA MET A 66 -1.93 -2.20 8.30
C MET A 66 -2.75 -0.93 8.01
N GLU A 67 -2.75 0.03 8.92
CA GLU A 67 -3.55 1.25 8.81
C GLU A 67 -3.29 2.07 7.53
N PRO A 68 -2.06 2.12 6.98
CA PRO A 68 -1.81 2.86 5.74
C PRO A 68 -2.40 2.21 4.49
N ILE A 69 -2.86 0.95 4.59
CA ILE A 69 -3.32 0.20 3.42
C ILE A 69 -4.73 0.65 3.05
N ARG A 70 -4.92 0.95 1.76
CA ARG A 70 -6.19 1.32 1.16
C ARG A 70 -6.70 0.19 0.28
N LEU A 71 -8.01 0.00 0.28
CA LEU A 71 -8.68 -1.00 -0.53
C LEU A 71 -9.49 -0.35 -1.63
N ALA A 72 -9.45 -0.95 -2.82
CA ALA A 72 -10.31 -0.57 -3.94
C ALA A 72 -10.96 -1.83 -4.50
N ASP A 73 -12.26 -1.75 -4.76
CA ASP A 73 -13.06 -2.87 -5.24
C ASP A 73 -13.25 -2.74 -6.75
N ASP A 74 -13.18 -3.88 -7.45
CA ASP A 74 -13.54 -3.99 -8.87
C ASP A 74 -14.58 -5.11 -9.01
N PRO A 75 -15.88 -4.80 -8.85
CA PRO A 75 -16.92 -5.83 -8.87
C PRO A 75 -17.03 -6.57 -10.20
N ALA A 76 -16.74 -5.90 -11.32
CA ALA A 76 -16.81 -6.53 -12.64
C ALA A 76 -15.83 -7.70 -12.77
N ARG A 77 -14.66 -7.58 -12.14
CA ARG A 77 -13.62 -8.61 -12.16
C ARG A 77 -13.60 -9.45 -10.89
N LYS A 78 -14.44 -9.14 -9.91
CA LYS A 78 -14.42 -9.72 -8.57
C LYS A 78 -13.00 -9.67 -7.97
N ALA A 79 -12.40 -8.48 -8.02
CA ALA A 79 -11.04 -8.25 -7.57
C ALA A 79 -10.99 -7.13 -6.56
N VAL A 80 -10.04 -7.22 -5.64
CA VAL A 80 -9.74 -6.17 -4.66
C VAL A 80 -8.27 -5.83 -4.76
N THR A 81 -7.99 -4.54 -4.89
CA THR A 81 -6.63 -4.01 -4.87
C THR A 81 -6.35 -3.39 -3.51
N ALA A 82 -5.28 -3.82 -2.88
CA ALA A 82 -4.75 -3.19 -1.69
C ALA A 82 -3.52 -2.39 -2.07
N SER A 83 -3.39 -1.19 -1.53
CA SER A 83 -2.28 -0.29 -1.86
C SER A 83 -1.84 0.51 -0.64
N VAL A 84 -0.54 0.78 -0.61
CA VAL A 84 0.02 1.89 0.15
C VAL A 84 0.33 2.96 -0.89
N PRO A 85 -0.40 4.09 -0.90
CA PRO A 85 -0.30 5.06 -1.97
C PRO A 85 1.13 5.48 -2.25
N LEU A 86 1.51 5.56 -3.53
CA LEU A 86 2.83 5.93 -4.05
C LEU A 86 3.93 4.90 -3.81
N LEU A 87 3.70 3.84 -3.05
CA LEU A 87 4.75 2.89 -2.69
C LEU A 87 4.53 1.50 -3.30
N THR A 88 3.37 0.91 -3.14
CA THR A 88 3.12 -0.45 -3.63
C THR A 88 1.63 -0.75 -3.72
N SER A 89 1.28 -1.72 -4.55
CA SER A 89 -0.09 -2.24 -4.64
C SER A 89 -0.08 -3.70 -5.06
N ARG A 90 -1.11 -4.43 -4.66
CA ARG A 90 -1.38 -5.80 -5.11
C ARG A 90 -2.87 -5.99 -5.29
N THR A 91 -3.21 -6.81 -6.27
CA THR A 91 -4.60 -7.16 -6.55
C THR A 91 -4.79 -8.66 -6.32
N ALA A 92 -5.89 -9.02 -5.68
CA ALA A 92 -6.35 -10.40 -5.56
C ALA A 92 -7.69 -10.53 -6.28
N ARG A 93 -7.86 -11.60 -7.02
CA ARG A 93 -9.06 -11.88 -7.81
C ARG A 93 -9.72 -13.16 -7.33
N PHE A 94 -11.04 -13.14 -7.23
CA PHE A 94 -11.81 -14.30 -6.84
C PHE A 94 -11.93 -15.28 -8.01
N ASP A 95 -11.60 -16.55 -7.72
CA ASP A 95 -11.79 -17.68 -8.61
C ASP A 95 -12.74 -18.68 -7.94
N PRO A 96 -13.80 -19.15 -8.65
CA PRO A 96 -14.78 -20.05 -8.04
C PRO A 96 -14.20 -21.38 -7.52
N LEU A 97 -13.09 -21.83 -8.09
CA LEU A 97 -12.46 -23.09 -7.70
C LEU A 97 -11.36 -22.91 -6.68
N MET A 98 -10.58 -21.82 -6.80
CA MET A 98 -9.34 -21.63 -6.05
C MET A 98 -9.48 -20.60 -4.93
N GLY A 99 -10.56 -19.83 -4.88
CA GLY A 99 -10.71 -18.71 -3.95
C GLY A 99 -10.02 -17.45 -4.45
N CYS A 100 -9.56 -16.63 -3.55
CA CYS A 100 -8.90 -15.39 -3.91
C CYS A 100 -7.42 -15.61 -4.19
N LEU A 101 -7.00 -15.34 -5.42
CA LEU A 101 -5.63 -15.53 -5.89
C LEU A 101 -4.99 -14.17 -6.17
N PRO A 102 -3.72 -13.96 -5.77
CA PRO A 102 -3.00 -12.76 -6.14
C PRO A 102 -2.72 -12.75 -7.65
N ASP A 103 -2.80 -11.55 -8.26
CA ASP A 103 -2.37 -11.38 -9.63
C ASP A 103 -0.85 -11.60 -9.72
N PRO A 104 -0.33 -12.08 -10.86
CA PRO A 104 1.11 -12.19 -11.07
C PRO A 104 1.82 -10.85 -10.90
N LEU A 105 3.05 -10.89 -10.42
CA LEU A 105 3.89 -9.70 -10.29
C LEU A 105 4.27 -9.10 -11.64
#